data_66098dab8fbc35d3325a7444120b7870
#
_entry.id   66098dab8fbc35d3325a7444120b7870
#
_cell.length_a   1.000
_cell.length_b   1.000
_cell.length_c   1.000
_cell.angle_alpha   90.00
_cell.angle_beta   90.00
_cell.angle_gamma   90.00
#
_symmetry.space_group_name_H-M   'P 1'
#
loop_
_entity.id
_entity.type
_entity.pdbx_description
1 polymer ?
#
loop_
_entity_poly.entity_id
_entity_poly.type
_entity_poly.pdbx_seq_one_letter_code
_entity_poly.pdbx_strand_id
1 'polypeptide(L)'
;MSAMWNAASDFLLMILNVFYSFTHSYGLAIILLTILVRILLHPLSHKQMVSMQKMQKLQPRIKVLQEKYADDKESLNKEIMQLYRQNKVNPAAGCLPLLVQLPILILLFRVLLNLDIGGATFFGVSLEGSVLSTMAAALGVTAEKIGVGTVFSGLMTNPAGLLNVGHYLANLLLLIAIAVLTWLQQQMSATGNPQMQFMNWFMPVFLTFICLSLPGGVLLYWGVSSLVGVVQQWRIKHKTEVEMQEKPVLYKEKPARKEERS
;
A
#
# COMPACT_ATOMS: atom_id res chain seq x y z
N MET A 1 21.39 -1.54 15.97
CA MET A 1 20.17 -1.66 15.13
C MET A 1 19.50 -3.03 15.25
N SER A 2 20.22 -4.14 15.27
CA SER A 2 19.64 -5.50 15.42
C SER A 2 18.81 -5.70 16.71
N ALA A 3 19.29 -5.23 17.86
CA ALA A 3 18.58 -5.38 19.13
C ALA A 3 17.21 -4.68 19.16
N MET A 4 17.08 -3.49 18.58
CA MET A 4 15.81 -2.75 18.51
C MET A 4 14.80 -3.46 17.61
N TRP A 5 15.24 -4.01 16.47
CA TRP A 5 14.39 -4.79 15.57
C TRP A 5 13.92 -6.09 16.21
N ASN A 6 14.79 -6.77 16.96
CA ASN A 6 14.42 -7.98 17.68
C ASN A 6 13.40 -7.67 18.78
N ALA A 7 13.65 -6.66 19.61
CA ALA A 7 12.70 -6.24 20.64
C ALA A 7 11.30 -5.86 20.06
N ALA A 8 11.27 -5.17 18.91
CA ALA A 8 10.03 -4.83 18.24
C ALA A 8 9.31 -6.08 17.67
N SER A 9 10.07 -7.05 17.13
CA SER A 9 9.50 -8.32 16.65
C SER A 9 8.95 -9.14 17.81
N ASP A 10 9.68 -9.24 18.93
CA ASP A 10 9.27 -9.97 20.12
C ASP A 10 8.02 -9.35 20.75
N PHE A 11 7.92 -8.02 20.76
CA PHE A 11 6.73 -7.32 21.22
C PHE A 11 5.50 -7.61 20.34
N LEU A 12 5.64 -7.58 19.00
CA LEU A 12 4.56 -7.94 18.10
C LEU A 12 4.16 -9.42 18.24
N LEU A 13 5.14 -10.30 18.41
CA LEU A 13 4.91 -11.72 18.65
C LEU A 13 4.12 -11.95 19.95
N MET A 14 4.50 -11.24 21.03
CA MET A 14 3.77 -11.31 22.30
C MET A 14 2.30 -10.89 22.13
N ILE A 15 2.02 -9.79 21.45
CA ILE A 15 0.64 -9.35 21.19
C ILE A 15 -0.11 -10.37 20.33
N LEU A 16 0.53 -10.91 19.29
CA LEU A 16 -0.05 -11.93 18.42
C LEU A 16 -0.45 -13.18 19.22
N ASN A 17 0.44 -13.65 20.11
CA ASN A 17 0.19 -14.79 20.97
C ASN A 17 -0.94 -14.53 21.99
N VAL A 18 -1.04 -13.31 22.52
CA VAL A 18 -2.17 -12.90 23.34
C VAL A 18 -3.48 -13.01 22.55
N PHE A 19 -3.55 -12.49 21.34
CA PHE A 19 -4.75 -12.63 20.51
C PHE A 19 -5.03 -14.10 20.13
N TYR A 20 -3.98 -14.88 19.84
CA TYR A 20 -4.13 -16.30 19.57
C TYR A 20 -4.71 -17.07 20.75
N SER A 21 -4.29 -16.76 21.99
CA SER A 21 -4.80 -17.43 23.20
C SER A 21 -6.32 -17.27 23.40
N PHE A 22 -6.91 -16.18 22.90
CA PHE A 22 -8.37 -15.94 22.94
C PHE A 22 -9.10 -16.48 21.72
N THR A 23 -8.47 -16.41 20.53
CA THR A 23 -9.16 -16.74 19.27
C THR A 23 -8.92 -18.17 18.80
N HIS A 24 -7.85 -18.81 19.27
CA HIS A 24 -7.35 -20.09 18.80
C HIS A 24 -7.18 -20.17 17.29
N SER A 25 -6.98 -19.02 16.63
CA SER A 25 -6.84 -18.88 15.18
C SER A 25 -5.78 -17.82 14.84
N TYR A 26 -4.70 -18.23 14.17
CA TYR A 26 -3.67 -17.29 13.72
C TYR A 26 -4.22 -16.25 12.74
N GLY A 27 -5.16 -16.61 11.88
CA GLY A 27 -5.79 -15.65 10.97
C GLY A 27 -6.55 -14.54 11.71
N LEU A 28 -7.36 -14.88 12.71
CA LEU A 28 -8.04 -13.90 13.56
C LEU A 28 -7.04 -13.08 14.39
N ALA A 29 -6.00 -13.70 14.93
CA ALA A 29 -4.96 -13.00 15.67
C ALA A 29 -4.25 -11.95 14.80
N ILE A 30 -3.94 -12.27 13.54
CA ILE A 30 -3.35 -11.33 12.57
C ILE A 30 -4.33 -10.18 12.27
N ILE A 31 -5.62 -10.47 12.10
CA ILE A 31 -6.64 -9.44 11.86
C ILE A 31 -6.73 -8.47 13.04
N LEU A 32 -6.82 -9.00 14.28
CA LEU A 32 -6.88 -8.18 15.50
C LEU A 32 -5.62 -7.33 15.67
N LEU A 33 -4.44 -7.93 15.46
CA LEU A 33 -3.17 -7.20 15.45
C LEU A 33 -3.18 -6.07 14.41
N THR A 34 -3.66 -6.34 13.21
CA THR A 34 -3.77 -5.34 12.14
C THR A 34 -4.67 -4.18 12.55
N ILE A 35 -5.82 -4.47 13.12
CA ILE A 35 -6.78 -3.46 13.60
C ILE A 35 -6.15 -2.62 14.72
N LEU A 36 -5.48 -3.25 15.69
CA LEU A 36 -4.78 -2.57 16.77
C LEU A 36 -3.73 -1.59 16.22
N VAL A 37 -2.86 -2.06 15.33
CA VAL A 37 -1.82 -1.22 14.68
C VAL A 37 -2.47 -0.06 13.91
N ARG A 38 -3.57 -0.30 13.19
CA ARG A 38 -4.30 0.73 12.45
C ARG A 38 -4.93 1.77 13.36
N ILE A 39 -5.45 1.38 14.52
CA ILE A 39 -5.98 2.31 15.54
C ILE A 39 -4.87 3.19 16.08
N LEU A 40 -3.73 2.61 16.45
CA LEU A 40 -2.57 3.35 16.97
C LEU A 40 -2.01 4.34 15.93
N LEU A 41 -1.98 3.94 14.65
CA LEU A 41 -1.49 4.79 13.56
C LEU A 41 -2.56 5.72 12.98
N HIS A 42 -3.82 5.63 13.45
CA HIS A 42 -4.92 6.44 12.92
C HIS A 42 -4.64 7.95 12.89
N PRO A 43 -4.11 8.59 13.96
CA PRO A 43 -3.86 10.04 13.95
C PRO A 43 -2.82 10.45 12.90
N LEU A 44 -1.82 9.61 12.67
CA LEU A 44 -0.79 9.85 11.66
C LEU A 44 -1.37 9.66 10.24
N SER A 45 -2.06 8.55 10.00
CA SER A 45 -2.71 8.24 8.72
C SER A 45 -3.75 9.30 8.34
N HIS A 46 -4.52 9.80 9.31
CA HIS A 46 -5.51 10.85 9.08
C HIS A 46 -4.84 12.14 8.56
N LYS A 47 -3.77 12.61 9.21
CA LYS A 47 -3.02 13.80 8.76
C LYS A 47 -2.45 13.62 7.34
N GLN A 48 -1.93 12.44 7.03
CA GLN A 48 -1.43 12.10 5.69
C GLN A 48 -2.53 12.17 4.64
N MET A 49 -3.66 11.51 4.89
CA MET A 49 -4.80 11.48 3.96
C MET A 49 -5.38 12.87 3.70
N VAL A 50 -5.53 13.70 4.75
CA VAL A 50 -5.97 15.10 4.59
C VAL A 50 -4.99 15.90 3.74
N SER A 51 -3.68 15.73 3.93
CA SER A 51 -2.67 16.41 3.11
C SER A 51 -2.75 15.98 1.64
N MET A 52 -2.93 14.68 1.38
CA MET A 52 -3.10 14.15 0.01
C MET A 52 -4.35 14.72 -0.67
N GLN A 53 -5.47 14.83 0.04
CA GLN A 53 -6.69 15.42 -0.52
C GLN A 53 -6.53 16.90 -0.85
N LYS A 54 -5.82 17.65 0.00
CA LYS A 54 -5.48 19.04 -0.31
C LYS A 54 -4.62 19.14 -1.58
N MET A 55 -3.67 18.21 -1.78
CA MET A 55 -2.91 18.13 -3.03
C MET A 55 -3.80 17.87 -4.24
N GLN A 56 -4.75 16.94 -4.14
CA GLN A 56 -5.68 16.64 -5.24
C GLN A 56 -6.51 17.87 -5.65
N LYS A 57 -6.93 18.69 -4.70
CA LYS A 57 -7.70 19.91 -5.00
C LYS A 57 -6.89 21.00 -5.70
N LEU A 58 -5.56 20.94 -5.62
CA LEU A 58 -4.67 21.81 -6.38
C LEU A 58 -4.45 21.36 -7.83
N GLN A 59 -4.90 20.15 -8.21
CA GLN A 59 -4.72 19.59 -9.56
C GLN A 59 -5.16 20.53 -10.70
N PRO A 60 -6.36 21.15 -10.66
CA PRO A 60 -6.76 22.02 -11.77
C PRO A 60 -5.78 23.19 -11.96
N ARG A 61 -5.23 23.73 -10.87
CA ARG A 61 -4.23 24.80 -10.94
C ARG A 61 -2.87 24.31 -11.42
N ILE A 62 -2.49 23.10 -11.02
CA ILE A 62 -1.25 22.46 -11.52
C ILE A 62 -1.35 22.26 -13.03
N LYS A 63 -2.50 21.84 -13.58
CA LYS A 63 -2.70 21.71 -15.03
C LYS A 63 -2.50 23.05 -15.75
N VAL A 64 -3.07 24.14 -15.23
CA VAL A 64 -2.86 25.47 -15.79
C VAL A 64 -1.38 25.87 -15.78
N LEU A 65 -0.66 25.57 -14.68
CA LEU A 65 0.79 25.82 -14.63
C LEU A 65 1.56 24.94 -15.64
N GLN A 66 1.17 23.69 -15.84
CA GLN A 66 1.77 22.80 -16.83
C GLN A 66 1.60 23.33 -18.27
N GLU A 67 0.42 23.85 -18.59
CA GLU A 67 0.17 24.48 -19.90
C GLU A 67 0.96 25.78 -20.06
N LYS A 68 1.03 26.60 -19.00
CA LYS A 68 1.75 27.89 -19.03
C LYS A 68 3.28 27.73 -19.15
N TYR A 69 3.85 26.68 -18.55
CA TYR A 69 5.29 26.44 -18.48
C TYR A 69 5.68 25.12 -19.19
N ALA A 70 5.00 24.79 -20.30
CA ALA A 70 5.19 23.52 -21.02
C ALA A 70 6.66 23.28 -21.43
N ASP A 71 7.36 24.34 -21.85
CA ASP A 71 8.73 24.30 -22.36
C ASP A 71 9.79 24.60 -21.28
N ASP A 72 9.37 25.03 -20.08
CA ASP A 72 10.27 25.37 -18.96
C ASP A 72 9.96 24.55 -17.70
N LYS A 73 10.57 23.37 -17.64
CA LYS A 73 10.39 22.44 -16.50
C LYS A 73 10.90 22.99 -15.17
N GLU A 74 11.92 23.87 -15.20
CA GLU A 74 12.49 24.44 -13.97
C GLU A 74 11.51 25.45 -13.34
N SER A 75 11.00 26.38 -14.15
CA SER A 75 9.97 27.33 -13.72
C SER A 75 8.69 26.60 -13.29
N LEU A 76 8.26 25.57 -14.03
CA LEU A 76 7.11 24.75 -13.65
C LEU A 76 7.26 24.15 -12.25
N ASN A 77 8.40 23.52 -11.96
CA ASN A 77 8.66 22.91 -10.66
C ASN A 77 8.70 23.98 -9.54
N LYS A 78 9.28 25.14 -9.79
CA LYS A 78 9.29 26.26 -8.83
C LYS A 78 7.88 26.75 -8.52
N GLU A 79 7.04 26.94 -9.53
CA GLU A 79 5.67 27.41 -9.36
C GLU A 79 4.77 26.37 -8.68
N ILE A 80 4.90 25.09 -9.03
CA ILE A 80 4.19 24.01 -8.32
C ILE A 80 4.59 23.96 -6.84
N MET A 81 5.90 24.06 -6.54
CA MET A 81 6.37 24.07 -5.16
C MET A 81 5.88 25.31 -4.40
N GLN A 82 5.82 26.48 -5.06
CA GLN A 82 5.26 27.69 -4.49
C GLN A 82 3.76 27.55 -4.22
N LEU A 83 3.01 26.96 -5.15
CA LEU A 83 1.58 26.66 -4.99
C LEU A 83 1.33 25.78 -3.75
N TYR A 84 2.13 24.71 -3.57
CA TYR A 84 2.04 23.85 -2.39
C TYR A 84 2.34 24.60 -1.09
N ARG A 85 3.39 25.44 -1.07
CA ARG A 85 3.75 26.25 0.10
C ARG A 85 2.66 27.27 0.48
N GLN A 86 2.06 27.96 -0.50
CA GLN A 86 0.98 28.91 -0.28
C GLN A 86 -0.26 28.27 0.34
N ASN A 87 -0.53 27.01 -0.04
CA ASN A 87 -1.68 26.25 0.48
C ASN A 87 -1.32 25.39 1.70
N LYS A 88 -0.10 25.55 2.27
CA LYS A 88 0.39 24.80 3.44
C LYS A 88 0.29 23.26 3.24
N VAL A 89 0.58 22.79 2.04
CA VAL A 89 0.57 21.38 1.67
C VAL A 89 2.00 20.88 1.50
N ASN A 90 2.30 19.75 2.13
CA ASN A 90 3.62 19.11 1.99
C ASN A 90 3.56 18.01 0.92
N PRO A 91 4.31 18.13 -0.19
CA PRO A 91 4.33 17.11 -1.23
C PRO A 91 4.90 15.75 -0.76
N ALA A 92 5.77 15.75 0.25
CA ALA A 92 6.30 14.52 0.82
C ALA A 92 5.23 13.67 1.56
N ALA A 93 4.07 14.24 1.89
CA ALA A 93 2.98 13.49 2.51
C ALA A 93 2.44 12.36 1.61
N GLY A 94 2.66 12.42 0.29
CA GLY A 94 2.24 11.38 -0.65
C GLY A 94 3.03 10.08 -0.53
N CYS A 95 4.32 10.11 -0.21
CA CYS A 95 5.16 8.92 -0.03
C CYS A 95 5.24 8.44 1.43
N LEU A 96 4.80 9.24 2.39
CA LEU A 96 4.88 8.94 3.82
C LEU A 96 4.15 7.65 4.22
N PRO A 97 2.97 7.28 3.65
CA PRO A 97 2.32 6.01 3.94
C PRO A 97 3.22 4.80 3.67
N LEU A 98 3.97 4.82 2.57
CA LEU A 98 4.90 3.74 2.22
C LEU A 98 6.04 3.64 3.23
N LEU A 99 6.62 4.78 3.64
CA LEU A 99 7.70 4.82 4.62
C LEU A 99 7.30 4.28 6.01
N VAL A 100 6.05 4.50 6.41
CA VAL A 100 5.49 3.96 7.67
C VAL A 100 5.14 2.47 7.52
N GLN A 101 4.63 2.08 6.35
CA GLN A 101 4.19 0.71 6.08
C GLN A 101 5.36 -0.28 6.00
N LEU A 102 6.50 0.10 5.39
CA LEU A 102 7.62 -0.80 5.17
C LEU A 102 8.20 -1.41 6.47
N PRO A 103 8.50 -0.63 7.53
CA PRO A 103 8.97 -1.20 8.80
C PRO A 103 7.99 -2.19 9.40
N ILE A 104 6.70 -1.89 9.37
CA ILE A 104 5.65 -2.76 9.94
C ILE A 104 5.58 -4.07 9.15
N LEU A 105 5.63 -3.98 7.82
CA LEU A 105 5.63 -5.14 6.96
C LEU A 105 6.84 -6.05 7.21
N ILE A 106 8.03 -5.46 7.32
CA ILE A 106 9.27 -6.21 7.60
C ILE A 106 9.19 -6.89 8.96
N LEU A 107 8.71 -6.20 9.99
CA LEU A 107 8.55 -6.77 11.33
C LEU A 107 7.55 -7.93 11.32
N LEU A 108 6.39 -7.75 10.69
CA LEU A 108 5.38 -8.80 10.61
C LEU A 108 5.87 -10.01 9.79
N PHE A 109 6.57 -9.76 8.68
CA PHE A 109 7.19 -10.81 7.88
C PHE A 109 8.18 -11.64 8.72
N ARG A 110 9.04 -10.99 9.51
CA ARG A 110 9.96 -11.67 10.42
C ARG A 110 9.25 -12.46 11.51
N VAL A 111 8.19 -11.91 12.09
CA VAL A 111 7.36 -12.60 13.08
C VAL A 111 6.78 -13.86 12.51
N LEU A 112 6.16 -13.78 11.32
CA LEU A 112 5.52 -14.93 10.68
C LEU A 112 6.51 -15.98 10.18
N LEU A 113 7.71 -15.60 9.76
CA LEU A 113 8.77 -16.55 9.36
C LEU A 113 9.32 -17.33 10.56
N ASN A 114 9.35 -16.75 11.76
CA ASN A 114 9.86 -17.37 12.97
C ASN A 114 8.75 -18.07 13.78
N LEU A 115 7.52 -17.97 13.37
CA LEU A 115 6.38 -18.58 14.03
C LEU A 115 6.12 -19.95 13.35
N ASP A 116 6.23 -21.03 14.12
CA ASP A 116 5.74 -22.32 13.67
C ASP A 116 4.22 -22.36 13.83
N ILE A 117 3.53 -22.09 12.74
CA ILE A 117 2.06 -22.09 12.71
C ILE A 117 1.49 -23.41 12.14
N GLY A 118 2.38 -24.42 11.96
CA GLY A 118 2.00 -25.79 11.64
C GLY A 118 1.10 -25.95 10.41
N GLY A 119 1.35 -25.18 9.34
CA GLY A 119 0.53 -25.20 8.13
C GLY A 119 -0.86 -24.60 8.30
N ALA A 120 -1.07 -23.71 9.30
CA ALA A 120 -2.36 -23.12 9.60
C ALA A 120 -2.97 -22.44 8.37
N THR A 121 -4.27 -22.63 8.21
CA THR A 121 -5.07 -21.98 7.17
C THR A 121 -6.16 -21.10 7.79
N PHE A 122 -6.56 -20.07 7.05
CA PHE A 122 -7.67 -19.20 7.43
C PHE A 122 -8.59 -19.00 6.23
N PHE A 123 -9.83 -19.50 6.29
CA PHE A 123 -10.77 -19.55 5.15
C PHE A 123 -10.14 -20.10 3.87
N GLY A 124 -9.32 -21.15 4.00
CA GLY A 124 -8.62 -21.76 2.89
C GLY A 124 -7.33 -21.05 2.45
N VAL A 125 -7.03 -19.86 2.98
CA VAL A 125 -5.76 -19.16 2.76
C VAL A 125 -4.68 -19.84 3.59
N SER A 126 -3.64 -20.39 2.96
CA SER A 126 -2.44 -20.85 3.66
C SER A 126 -1.69 -19.65 4.22
N LEU A 127 -1.51 -19.61 5.55
CA LEU A 127 -0.85 -18.47 6.20
C LEU A 127 0.67 -18.49 6.05
N GLU A 128 1.27 -19.69 5.91
CA GLU A 128 2.71 -19.87 5.66
C GLU A 128 3.04 -19.78 4.16
N GLY A 129 2.18 -20.40 3.33
CA GLY A 129 2.40 -20.49 1.90
C GLY A 129 2.19 -19.15 1.18
N SER A 130 3.06 -18.87 0.21
CA SER A 130 2.85 -17.77 -0.75
C SER A 130 1.92 -18.24 -1.89
N VAL A 131 1.43 -17.29 -2.71
CA VAL A 131 0.69 -17.67 -3.93
C VAL A 131 1.53 -18.54 -4.84
N LEU A 132 2.81 -18.22 -5.03
CA LEU A 132 3.71 -19.01 -5.85
C LEU A 132 3.96 -20.40 -5.27
N SER A 133 4.13 -20.54 -3.94
CA SER A 133 4.36 -21.86 -3.32
C SER A 133 3.14 -22.75 -3.38
N THR A 134 1.96 -22.20 -3.17
CA THR A 134 0.69 -22.95 -3.26
C THR A 134 0.39 -23.36 -4.71
N MET A 135 0.70 -22.53 -5.70
CA MET A 135 0.62 -22.90 -7.12
C MET A 135 1.66 -23.97 -7.50
N ALA A 136 2.90 -23.84 -7.04
CA ALA A 136 3.94 -24.83 -7.28
C ALA A 136 3.54 -26.21 -6.69
N ALA A 137 2.99 -26.23 -5.48
CA ALA A 137 2.46 -27.43 -4.85
C ALA A 137 1.34 -28.07 -5.68
N ALA A 138 0.41 -27.28 -6.23
CA ALA A 138 -0.65 -27.76 -7.12
C ALA A 138 -0.10 -28.38 -8.41
N LEU A 139 0.99 -27.82 -8.95
CA LEU A 139 1.68 -28.33 -10.15
C LEU A 139 2.60 -29.53 -9.86
N GLY A 140 2.75 -29.92 -8.58
CA GLY A 140 3.62 -31.02 -8.16
C GLY A 140 5.12 -30.67 -8.22
N VAL A 141 5.46 -29.38 -8.20
CA VAL A 141 6.85 -28.88 -8.21
C VAL A 141 7.40 -28.81 -6.80
N THR A 142 8.45 -29.58 -6.54
CA THR A 142 9.23 -29.50 -5.30
C THR A 142 10.57 -28.82 -5.62
N ALA A 143 10.77 -27.60 -5.15
CA ALA A 143 12.02 -26.87 -5.31
C ALA A 143 12.39 -26.18 -3.99
N GLU A 144 13.68 -26.11 -3.68
CA GLU A 144 14.19 -25.43 -2.48
C GLU A 144 13.85 -23.92 -2.51
N LYS A 145 13.83 -23.32 -3.71
CA LYS A 145 13.43 -21.91 -3.91
C LYS A 145 12.32 -21.84 -4.95
N ILE A 146 11.16 -21.41 -4.52
CA ILE A 146 10.00 -21.25 -5.39
C ILE A 146 9.92 -19.79 -5.84
N GLY A 147 9.93 -19.61 -7.17
CA GLY A 147 9.81 -18.32 -7.83
C GLY A 147 8.89 -18.41 -9.05
N VAL A 148 8.72 -17.31 -9.77
CA VAL A 148 7.90 -17.27 -10.99
C VAL A 148 8.40 -18.27 -12.03
N GLY A 149 9.73 -18.44 -12.17
CA GLY A 149 10.32 -19.38 -13.11
C GLY A 149 10.01 -20.84 -12.78
N THR A 150 10.00 -21.22 -11.50
CA THR A 150 9.66 -22.59 -11.05
C THR A 150 8.19 -22.89 -11.29
N VAL A 151 7.28 -21.95 -11.06
CA VAL A 151 5.85 -22.11 -11.38
C VAL A 151 5.65 -22.22 -12.89
N PHE A 152 6.37 -21.42 -13.69
CA PHE A 152 6.30 -21.47 -15.14
C PHE A 152 6.80 -22.82 -15.68
N SER A 153 7.92 -23.33 -15.18
CA SER A 153 8.42 -24.67 -15.56
C SER A 153 7.44 -25.79 -15.17
N GLY A 154 6.84 -25.71 -13.98
CA GLY A 154 5.79 -26.62 -13.54
C GLY A 154 4.56 -26.62 -14.45
N LEU A 155 4.17 -25.44 -14.92
CA LEU A 155 3.06 -25.28 -15.87
C LEU A 155 3.37 -25.93 -17.23
N MET A 156 4.62 -25.88 -17.69
CA MET A 156 5.04 -26.53 -18.93
C MET A 156 5.08 -28.06 -18.79
N THR A 157 5.42 -28.59 -17.59
CA THR A 157 5.55 -30.03 -17.36
C THR A 157 4.24 -30.70 -16.94
N ASN A 158 3.42 -30.02 -16.15
CA ASN A 158 2.16 -30.55 -15.63
C ASN A 158 1.03 -29.52 -15.61
N PRO A 159 0.53 -29.05 -16.78
CA PRO A 159 -0.53 -28.06 -16.85
C PRO A 159 -1.84 -28.53 -16.17
N ALA A 160 -2.09 -29.86 -16.10
CA ALA A 160 -3.26 -30.41 -15.43
C ALA A 160 -3.26 -30.16 -13.91
N GLY A 161 -2.10 -29.91 -13.31
CA GLY A 161 -1.99 -29.51 -11.89
C GLY A 161 -2.76 -28.27 -11.54
N LEU A 162 -3.00 -27.33 -12.48
CA LEU A 162 -3.85 -26.17 -12.27
C LEU A 162 -5.31 -26.51 -11.95
N LEU A 163 -5.79 -27.70 -12.28
CA LEU A 163 -7.13 -28.17 -11.92
C LEU A 163 -7.26 -28.40 -10.40
N ASN A 164 -6.15 -28.53 -9.67
CA ASN A 164 -6.12 -28.65 -8.22
C ASN A 164 -6.31 -27.27 -7.55
N VAL A 165 -7.37 -26.57 -7.93
CA VAL A 165 -7.67 -25.20 -7.52
C VAL A 165 -7.75 -25.01 -6.00
N GLY A 166 -8.11 -26.05 -5.25
CA GLY A 166 -8.20 -26.04 -3.79
C GLY A 166 -6.91 -25.66 -3.07
N HIS A 167 -5.74 -25.88 -3.70
CA HIS A 167 -4.44 -25.58 -3.10
C HIS A 167 -4.06 -24.09 -3.12
N TYR A 168 -4.46 -23.35 -4.15
CA TYR A 168 -3.98 -21.99 -4.38
C TYR A 168 -5.08 -20.94 -4.53
N LEU A 169 -6.34 -21.35 -4.76
CA LEU A 169 -7.44 -20.44 -5.10
C LEU A 169 -7.64 -19.36 -4.03
N ALA A 170 -7.65 -19.75 -2.76
CA ALA A 170 -7.88 -18.82 -1.66
C ALA A 170 -6.76 -17.76 -1.55
N ASN A 171 -5.50 -18.17 -1.68
CA ASN A 171 -4.35 -17.25 -1.68
C ASN A 171 -4.37 -16.33 -2.91
N LEU A 172 -4.77 -16.86 -4.07
CA LEU A 172 -4.90 -16.09 -5.31
C LEU A 172 -6.04 -15.06 -5.21
N LEU A 173 -7.21 -15.46 -4.70
CA LEU A 173 -8.34 -14.54 -4.49
C LEU A 173 -8.00 -13.45 -3.50
N LEU A 174 -7.28 -13.79 -2.42
CA LEU A 174 -6.79 -12.79 -1.48
C LEU A 174 -5.84 -11.79 -2.16
N LEU A 175 -4.90 -12.27 -2.98
CA LEU A 175 -3.98 -11.42 -3.76
C LEU A 175 -4.75 -10.49 -4.72
N ILE A 176 -5.73 -11.01 -5.44
CA ILE A 176 -6.58 -10.21 -6.34
C ILE A 176 -7.34 -9.14 -5.55
N ALA A 177 -7.91 -9.50 -4.41
CA ALA A 177 -8.58 -8.53 -3.54
C ALA A 177 -7.63 -7.42 -3.07
N ILE A 178 -6.40 -7.77 -2.68
CA ILE A 178 -5.36 -6.80 -2.30
C ILE A 178 -4.99 -5.90 -3.48
N ALA A 179 -4.81 -6.46 -4.68
CA ALA A 179 -4.50 -5.70 -5.88
C ALA A 179 -5.59 -4.67 -6.20
N VAL A 180 -6.86 -5.08 -6.13
CA VAL A 180 -8.02 -4.19 -6.34
C VAL A 180 -8.08 -3.10 -5.27
N LEU A 181 -7.94 -3.46 -3.98
CA LEU A 181 -7.95 -2.49 -2.88
C LEU A 181 -6.79 -1.49 -2.99
N THR A 182 -5.60 -1.97 -3.34
CA THR A 182 -4.41 -1.12 -3.54
C THR A 182 -4.60 -0.18 -4.73
N TRP A 183 -5.15 -0.68 -5.82
CA TRP A 183 -5.48 0.14 -6.99
C TRP A 183 -6.53 1.20 -6.64
N LEU A 184 -7.60 0.85 -5.90
CA LEU A 184 -8.62 1.81 -5.43
C LEU A 184 -8.00 2.90 -4.55
N GLN A 185 -7.14 2.53 -3.59
CA GLN A 185 -6.43 3.49 -2.75
C GLN A 185 -5.57 4.43 -3.60
N GLN A 186 -4.88 3.89 -4.60
CA GLN A 186 -4.04 4.69 -5.49
C GLN A 186 -4.87 5.68 -6.32
N GLN A 187 -6.01 5.25 -6.86
CA GLN A 187 -6.92 6.14 -7.58
C GLN A 187 -7.49 7.25 -6.68
N MET A 188 -7.83 6.90 -5.45
CA MET A 188 -8.31 7.88 -4.46
C MET A 188 -7.21 8.83 -3.99
N SER A 189 -5.94 8.50 -4.20
CA SER A 189 -4.75 9.28 -3.80
C SER A 189 -4.08 9.98 -4.97
N ALA A 190 -4.46 9.66 -6.22
CA ALA A 190 -3.81 10.16 -7.42
C ALA A 190 -3.79 11.68 -7.46
N THR A 191 -2.60 12.25 -7.62
CA THR A 191 -2.36 13.67 -7.87
C THR A 191 -2.04 13.87 -9.33
N GLY A 192 -2.59 14.90 -9.98
CA GLY A 192 -2.45 15.15 -11.43
C GLY A 192 -1.05 15.60 -11.87
N ASN A 193 -0.04 15.40 -11.05
CA ASN A 193 1.34 15.67 -11.42
C ASN A 193 1.83 14.58 -12.39
N PRO A 194 2.32 14.90 -13.62
CA PRO A 194 2.78 13.93 -14.61
C PRO A 194 3.90 13.02 -14.09
N GLN A 195 4.80 13.54 -13.25
CA GLN A 195 5.86 12.74 -12.63
C GLN A 195 5.30 11.66 -11.70
N MET A 196 4.16 11.91 -11.06
CA MET A 196 3.48 10.95 -10.18
C MET A 196 2.54 10.00 -10.96
N GLN A 197 2.20 10.32 -12.20
CA GLN A 197 1.27 9.54 -13.01
C GLN A 197 1.82 8.15 -13.34
N PHE A 198 3.10 8.05 -13.71
CA PHE A 198 3.79 6.78 -13.88
C PHE A 198 3.76 5.95 -12.58
N MET A 199 4.04 6.60 -11.44
CA MET A 199 4.03 5.97 -10.13
C MET A 199 2.65 5.42 -9.76
N ASN A 200 1.57 6.11 -10.16
CA ASN A 200 0.20 5.70 -9.89
C ASN A 200 -0.18 4.36 -10.55
N TRP A 201 0.41 4.05 -11.70
CA TRP A 201 0.18 2.78 -12.39
C TRP A 201 1.23 1.73 -12.02
N PHE A 202 2.51 2.12 -11.99
CA PHE A 202 3.62 1.21 -11.73
C PHE A 202 3.55 0.61 -10.32
N MET A 203 3.26 1.43 -9.31
CA MET A 203 3.32 1.02 -7.90
C MET A 203 2.33 -0.12 -7.55
N PRO A 204 1.04 -0.08 -7.93
CA PRO A 204 0.13 -1.21 -7.67
C PRO A 204 0.57 -2.50 -8.33
N VAL A 205 1.06 -2.44 -9.58
CA VAL A 205 1.55 -3.62 -10.31
C VAL A 205 2.79 -4.18 -9.65
N PHE A 206 3.76 -3.34 -9.33
CA PHE A 206 5.00 -3.73 -8.65
C PHE A 206 4.75 -4.35 -7.27
N LEU A 207 3.87 -3.73 -6.48
CA LEU A 207 3.49 -4.27 -5.16
C LEU A 207 2.77 -5.62 -5.29
N THR A 208 1.86 -5.77 -6.24
CA THR A 208 1.18 -7.05 -6.49
C THR A 208 2.18 -8.13 -6.89
N PHE A 209 3.18 -7.79 -7.71
CA PHE A 209 4.25 -8.73 -8.09
C PHE A 209 5.07 -9.20 -6.87
N ILE A 210 5.44 -8.28 -5.97
CA ILE A 210 6.12 -8.65 -4.72
C ILE A 210 5.22 -9.54 -3.85
N CYS A 211 3.93 -9.23 -3.76
CA CYS A 211 2.96 -9.98 -2.96
C CYS A 211 2.81 -11.44 -3.41
N LEU A 212 3.12 -11.80 -4.66
CA LEU A 212 3.13 -13.19 -5.13
C LEU A 212 4.02 -14.11 -4.29
N SER A 213 5.13 -13.57 -3.79
CA SER A 213 6.15 -14.32 -3.03
C SER A 213 5.98 -14.22 -1.51
N LEU A 214 5.04 -13.39 -1.02
CA LEU A 214 4.83 -13.19 0.41
C LEU A 214 3.93 -14.26 1.01
N PRO A 215 4.18 -14.69 2.26
CA PRO A 215 3.30 -15.61 2.99
C PRO A 215 1.87 -15.08 3.10
N GLY A 216 0.89 -15.97 3.07
CA GLY A 216 -0.53 -15.60 3.14
C GLY A 216 -0.91 -14.85 4.42
N GLY A 217 -0.23 -15.07 5.54
CA GLY A 217 -0.43 -14.29 6.76
C GLY A 217 -0.04 -12.81 6.57
N VAL A 218 1.02 -12.53 5.81
CA VAL A 218 1.41 -11.16 5.43
C VAL A 218 0.41 -10.55 4.45
N LEU A 219 -0.08 -11.37 3.50
CA LEU A 219 -1.14 -10.95 2.58
C LEU A 219 -2.43 -10.62 3.33
N LEU A 220 -2.81 -11.42 4.33
CA LEU A 220 -3.98 -11.19 5.17
C LEU A 220 -3.87 -9.86 5.93
N TYR A 221 -2.72 -9.60 6.55
CA TYR A 221 -2.43 -8.29 7.16
C TYR A 221 -2.58 -7.16 6.14
N TRP A 222 -1.97 -7.29 4.96
CA TRP A 222 -2.03 -6.25 3.92
C TRP A 222 -3.45 -6.02 3.43
N GLY A 223 -4.22 -7.09 3.18
CA GLY A 223 -5.61 -7.01 2.74
C GLY A 223 -6.49 -6.27 3.74
N VAL A 224 -6.44 -6.67 5.02
CA VAL A 224 -7.20 -6.01 6.10
C VAL A 224 -6.75 -4.56 6.27
N SER A 225 -5.45 -4.32 6.23
CA SER A 225 -4.85 -2.99 6.32
C SER A 225 -5.32 -2.08 5.18
N SER A 226 -5.36 -2.59 3.95
CA SER A 226 -5.84 -1.86 2.77
C SER A 226 -7.34 -1.59 2.84
N LEU A 227 -8.14 -2.56 3.28
CA LEU A 227 -9.58 -2.38 3.47
C LEU A 227 -9.88 -1.25 4.46
N VAL A 228 -9.22 -1.26 5.62
CA VAL A 228 -9.35 -0.18 6.62
C VAL A 228 -8.91 1.15 6.02
N GLY A 229 -7.82 1.17 5.24
CA GLY A 229 -7.33 2.36 4.55
C GLY A 229 -8.33 2.95 3.55
N VAL A 230 -8.98 2.11 2.72
CA VAL A 230 -10.04 2.54 1.79
C VAL A 230 -11.21 3.18 2.54
N VAL A 231 -11.68 2.54 3.62
CA VAL A 231 -12.78 3.06 4.43
C VAL A 231 -12.42 4.40 5.08
N GLN A 232 -11.21 4.52 5.63
CA GLN A 232 -10.73 5.78 6.22
C GLN A 232 -10.64 6.89 5.16
N GLN A 233 -10.08 6.58 4.00
CA GLN A 233 -9.92 7.55 2.91
C GLN A 233 -11.26 8.02 2.35
N TRP A 234 -12.22 7.11 2.20
CA TRP A 234 -13.58 7.43 1.79
C TRP A 234 -14.27 8.40 2.77
N ARG A 235 -14.19 8.11 4.08
CA ARG A 235 -14.75 8.99 5.14
C ARG A 235 -14.12 10.38 5.13
N ILE A 236 -12.79 10.46 4.98
CA ILE A 236 -12.08 11.73 4.97
C ILE A 236 -12.43 12.54 3.72
N LYS A 237 -12.55 11.87 2.54
CA LYS A 237 -12.96 12.53 1.30
C LYS A 237 -14.30 13.25 1.46
N HIS A 238 -15.32 12.54 1.96
CA HIS A 238 -16.63 13.13 2.20
C HIS A 238 -16.58 14.31 3.18
N LYS A 239 -15.87 14.16 4.31
CA LYS A 239 -15.74 15.23 5.30
C LYS A 239 -15.01 16.45 4.77
N THR A 240 -13.94 16.24 4.02
CA THR A 240 -13.11 17.33 3.46
C THR A 240 -13.82 18.05 2.31
N GLU A 241 -14.67 17.37 1.54
CA GLU A 241 -15.51 18.00 0.52
C GLU A 241 -16.49 19.01 1.14
N VAL A 242 -17.09 18.69 2.29
CA VAL A 242 -18.00 19.58 3.03
C VAL A 242 -17.25 20.79 3.61
N GLU A 243 -16.12 20.58 4.29
CA GLU A 243 -15.35 21.65 4.94
C GLU A 243 -14.71 22.65 3.95
N MET A 244 -14.46 22.22 2.71
CA MET A 244 -13.75 23.05 1.72
C MET A 244 -14.66 23.76 0.72
N GLN A 245 -15.95 23.48 0.70
CA GLN A 245 -16.91 24.37 0.04
C GLN A 245 -16.95 25.75 0.73
N GLU A 246 -16.56 25.81 2.00
CA GLU A 246 -16.52 27.05 2.79
C GLU A 246 -15.22 27.87 2.66
N LYS A 247 -14.11 27.30 2.15
CA LYS A 247 -12.82 28.00 2.05
C LYS A 247 -12.21 27.90 0.65
N PRO A 248 -12.27 28.96 -0.16
CA PRO A 248 -11.66 28.93 -1.49
C PRO A 248 -10.14 28.78 -1.42
N VAL A 249 -9.59 28.01 -2.37
CA VAL A 249 -8.14 27.79 -2.52
C VAL A 249 -7.47 29.14 -2.84
N LEU A 250 -6.53 29.56 -2.00
CA LEU A 250 -5.81 30.81 -2.17
C LEU A 250 -4.65 30.61 -3.17
N TYR A 251 -4.68 31.34 -4.26
CA TYR A 251 -3.55 31.52 -5.16
C TYR A 251 -3.36 33.02 -5.43
N LYS A 252 -2.26 33.57 -4.99
CA LYS A 252 -1.82 34.91 -5.37
C LYS A 252 -0.77 34.75 -6.48
N GLU A 253 -1.14 35.06 -7.69
CA GLU A 253 -0.21 35.17 -8.80
C GLU A 253 0.82 36.26 -8.48
N LYS A 254 2.11 35.96 -8.57
CA LYS A 254 3.11 37.01 -8.55
C LYS A 254 2.95 37.84 -9.82
N PRO A 255 2.93 39.18 -9.73
CA PRO A 255 2.93 40.02 -10.91
C PRO A 255 4.15 39.62 -11.77
N ALA A 256 3.90 39.45 -13.07
CA ALA A 256 4.93 39.16 -14.04
C ALA A 256 6.09 40.12 -13.84
N ARG A 257 7.29 39.61 -13.61
CA ARG A 257 8.51 40.42 -13.57
C ARG A 257 8.62 41.09 -14.92
N LYS A 258 8.39 42.39 -14.96
CA LYS A 258 8.73 43.17 -16.17
C LYS A 258 10.21 42.93 -16.41
N GLU A 259 10.53 42.22 -17.49
CA GLU A 259 11.87 42.23 -18.04
C GLU A 259 12.19 43.67 -18.40
N GLU A 260 13.00 44.31 -17.60
CA GLU A 260 13.69 45.56 -17.98
C GLU A 260 14.61 45.17 -19.12
N ARG A 261 14.12 45.39 -20.34
CA ARG A 261 14.99 45.53 -21.53
C ARG A 261 15.75 46.82 -21.35
N SER A 262 17.00 46.74 -21.00
CA SER A 262 18.01 47.75 -21.25
C SER A 262 19.04 47.21 -22.22
#